data_c75d302d6896f75757b03fca3958be36
#
_entry.id   c75d302d6896f75757b03fca3958be36
#
_cell.length_a   1.000
_cell.length_b   1.000
_cell.length_c   1.000
_cell.angle_alpha   90.00
_cell.angle_beta   90.00
_cell.angle_gamma   90.00
#
_symmetry.space_group_name_H-M   'P 1'
#
loop_
_entity.id
_entity.type
_entity.pdbx_description
1 polymer ?
#
loop_
_entity_poly.entity_id
_entity_poly.type
_entity_poly.pdbx_seq_one_letter_code
_entity_poly.pdbx_strand_id
1 'polypeptide(L)'
;MFRFEEPAYLYLLLLIPLFAVGYIYSVYRRRRAIRQFGDPQLLAALMPDVSSYRPHVKMIILFFVVGLMSLLLARPQFGSKLETVKRKGVEVIIALDISNSMLAQDVQPSRLAKAKRLIAQLVDKMENDKVGMIVFAGDAFTQLPITSDYISAKMFLDAINPELITKQGTAIGAAIQLANKSFTPQEGVGRTVVLITDGENHEGGANEAAEEAAKKGIQVNVLGIGSPDGAPIPIEGTNDYRRDRSGNVIVTSLNEGMCQQVAKAGNGIYVRVDNSNTAQKAITQAIDKMAKADVETQIYTDFNEQFQAVAWVILILLLVEMLILEKKNPRFKNVHLFGNTGGNKE
;
A
#
# COMPACT_ATOMS: atom_id res chain seq x y z
N MET A 1 22.77 0.65 -1.26
CA MET A 1 23.47 1.92 -1.45
C MET A 1 23.70 2.54 -0.08
N PHE A 2 24.87 3.12 0.23
CA PHE A 2 25.12 3.83 1.48
C PHE A 2 24.88 5.32 1.28
N ARG A 3 24.13 5.96 2.18
CA ARG A 3 23.95 7.43 2.20
C ARG A 3 23.74 7.91 3.64
N PHE A 4 23.96 9.21 3.84
CA PHE A 4 23.55 9.90 5.04
C PHE A 4 22.22 10.62 4.75
N GLU A 5 21.26 10.52 5.68
CA GLU A 5 19.99 11.23 5.54
C GLU A 5 20.20 12.75 5.73
N GLU A 6 21.01 13.10 6.74
CA GLU A 6 21.29 14.48 7.13
C GLU A 6 22.82 14.76 7.13
N PRO A 7 23.47 14.91 5.96
CA PRO A 7 24.92 15.09 5.87
C PRO A 7 25.43 16.38 6.53
N ALA A 8 24.54 17.35 6.79
CA ALA A 8 24.90 18.61 7.46
C ALA A 8 25.48 18.39 8.87
N TYR A 9 25.04 17.34 9.59
CA TYR A 9 25.61 17.04 10.91
C TYR A 9 27.07 16.56 10.89
N LEU A 10 27.60 16.18 9.74
CA LEU A 10 29.04 15.86 9.61
C LEU A 10 29.91 17.09 9.85
N TYR A 11 29.40 18.32 9.66
CA TYR A 11 30.14 19.54 10.02
C TYR A 11 30.43 19.64 11.52
N LEU A 12 29.73 18.93 12.39
CA LEU A 12 30.05 18.84 13.82
C LEU A 12 31.41 18.20 14.08
N LEU A 13 31.98 17.42 13.15
CA LEU A 13 33.33 16.91 13.23
C LEU A 13 34.37 18.04 13.32
N LEU A 14 34.07 19.23 12.80
CA LEU A 14 34.94 20.41 12.93
C LEU A 14 35.08 20.92 14.37
N LEU A 15 34.16 20.51 15.27
CA LEU A 15 34.32 20.79 16.70
C LEU A 15 35.47 20.03 17.35
N ILE A 16 35.85 18.85 16.82
CA ILE A 16 36.92 18.02 17.36
C ILE A 16 38.26 18.79 17.36
N PRO A 17 38.74 19.33 16.23
CA PRO A 17 39.99 20.11 16.24
C PRO A 17 39.90 21.39 17.10
N LEU A 18 38.71 22.02 17.17
CA LEU A 18 38.49 23.18 18.04
C LEU A 18 38.66 22.81 19.52
N PHE A 19 38.03 21.72 19.96
CA PHE A 19 38.17 21.22 21.34
C PHE A 19 39.61 20.72 21.61
N ALA A 20 40.29 20.12 20.61
CA ALA A 20 41.69 19.70 20.72
C ALA A 20 42.64 20.89 20.98
N VAL A 21 42.45 21.98 20.24
CA VAL A 21 43.23 23.22 20.46
C VAL A 21 42.95 23.79 21.85
N GLY A 22 41.66 23.87 22.28
CA GLY A 22 41.28 24.30 23.63
C GLY A 22 41.92 23.45 24.72
N TYR A 23 41.92 22.13 24.52
CA TYR A 23 42.55 21.20 25.44
C TYR A 23 44.08 21.38 25.54
N ILE A 24 44.78 21.47 24.41
CA ILE A 24 46.21 21.71 24.34
C ILE A 24 46.57 23.02 25.07
N TYR A 25 45.77 24.08 24.82
CA TYR A 25 45.92 25.38 25.49
C TYR A 25 45.71 25.23 27.01
N SER A 26 44.70 24.51 27.46
CA SER A 26 44.43 24.25 28.87
C SER A 26 45.61 23.50 29.54
N VAL A 27 46.12 22.45 28.88
CA VAL A 27 47.28 21.69 29.38
C VAL A 27 48.53 22.60 29.44
N TYR A 28 48.74 23.45 28.41
CA TYR A 28 49.86 24.39 28.39
C TYR A 28 49.75 25.40 29.56
N ARG A 29 48.59 26.01 29.77
CA ARG A 29 48.34 26.92 30.90
C ARG A 29 48.55 26.25 32.24
N ARG A 30 48.06 25.02 32.41
CA ARG A 30 48.24 24.21 33.65
C ARG A 30 49.72 23.95 33.92
N ARG A 31 50.50 23.53 32.91
CA ARG A 31 51.95 23.29 33.02
C ARG A 31 52.71 24.59 33.38
N ARG A 32 52.32 25.72 32.77
CA ARG A 32 52.92 27.01 33.07
C ARG A 32 52.63 27.45 34.49
N ALA A 33 51.39 27.31 34.96
CA ALA A 33 51.01 27.62 36.34
C ALA A 33 51.78 26.75 37.37
N ILE A 34 51.94 25.46 37.12
CA ILE A 34 52.69 24.56 37.98
C ILE A 34 54.16 25.01 38.06
N ARG A 35 54.80 25.39 36.95
CA ARG A 35 56.21 25.88 36.92
C ARG A 35 56.37 27.23 37.66
N GLN A 36 55.35 28.06 37.69
CA GLN A 36 55.38 29.33 38.43
C GLN A 36 55.21 29.13 39.94
N PHE A 37 54.57 28.01 40.36
CA PHE A 37 54.31 27.72 41.76
C PHE A 37 55.47 27.05 42.48
N GLY A 38 56.38 26.39 41.73
CA GLY A 38 57.54 25.74 42.33
C GLY A 38 58.16 24.69 41.40
N ASP A 39 59.13 23.93 41.93
CA ASP A 39 59.77 22.86 41.18
C ASP A 39 58.75 21.72 40.91
N PRO A 40 58.57 21.37 39.63
CA PRO A 40 57.62 20.33 39.26
C PRO A 40 57.88 18.96 39.87
N GLN A 41 59.18 18.64 40.20
CA GLN A 41 59.55 17.36 40.84
C GLN A 41 59.07 17.31 42.28
N LEU A 42 59.23 18.38 43.04
CA LEU A 42 58.75 18.48 44.42
C LEU A 42 57.25 18.48 44.51
N LEU A 43 56.57 19.17 43.59
CA LEU A 43 55.10 19.17 43.52
C LEU A 43 54.52 17.79 43.13
N ALA A 44 55.20 17.05 42.27
CA ALA A 44 54.80 15.68 41.91
C ALA A 44 54.89 14.72 43.12
N ALA A 45 55.89 14.92 44.01
CA ALA A 45 56.02 14.15 45.24
C ALA A 45 54.91 14.46 46.27
N LEU A 46 54.39 15.72 46.26
CA LEU A 46 53.27 16.15 47.13
C LEU A 46 51.91 15.69 46.65
N MET A 47 51.78 15.25 45.37
CA MET A 47 50.53 14.80 44.76
C MET A 47 50.66 13.39 44.18
N PRO A 48 50.95 12.34 44.97
CA PRO A 48 51.23 10.97 44.46
C PRO A 48 49.99 10.32 43.79
N ASP A 49 48.80 10.77 44.15
CA ASP A 49 47.56 10.19 43.70
C ASP A 49 47.05 10.80 42.39
N VAL A 50 47.68 11.85 41.86
CA VAL A 50 47.29 12.47 40.58
C VAL A 50 47.98 11.74 39.43
N SER A 51 47.14 11.23 38.50
CA SER A 51 47.68 10.61 37.28
C SER A 51 47.83 11.66 36.16
N SER A 52 49.03 11.74 35.57
CA SER A 52 49.27 12.62 34.42
C SER A 52 48.68 12.08 33.12
N TYR A 53 48.42 10.79 33.03
CA TYR A 53 47.98 10.13 31.80
C TYR A 53 46.45 10.01 31.67
N ARG A 54 45.73 9.80 32.77
CA ARG A 54 44.27 9.59 32.77
C ARG A 54 43.45 10.75 32.16
N PRO A 55 43.77 12.05 32.38
CA PRO A 55 43.09 13.15 31.75
C PRO A 55 43.20 13.13 30.23
N HIS A 56 44.34 12.67 29.68
CA HIS A 56 44.54 12.54 28.23
C HIS A 56 43.68 11.42 27.65
N VAL A 57 43.57 10.28 28.34
CA VAL A 57 42.71 9.15 27.94
C VAL A 57 41.24 9.57 27.93
N LYS A 58 40.79 10.26 29.00
CA LYS A 58 39.40 10.77 29.05
C LYS A 58 39.11 11.69 27.87
N MET A 59 40.02 12.59 27.54
CA MET A 59 39.84 13.52 26.45
C MET A 59 39.80 12.82 25.08
N ILE A 60 40.60 11.79 24.89
CA ILE A 60 40.58 10.97 23.67
C ILE A 60 39.23 10.26 23.54
N ILE A 61 38.73 9.65 24.62
CA ILE A 61 37.40 9.01 24.63
C ILE A 61 36.31 10.03 24.29
N LEU A 62 36.37 11.23 24.87
CA LEU A 62 35.39 12.29 24.59
C LEU A 62 35.41 12.70 23.11
N PHE A 63 36.60 12.81 22.47
CA PHE A 63 36.70 13.08 21.03
C PHE A 63 36.05 11.98 20.19
N PHE A 64 36.24 10.69 20.55
CA PHE A 64 35.58 9.59 19.89
C PHE A 64 34.06 9.66 20.07
N VAL A 65 33.57 10.00 21.27
CA VAL A 65 32.15 10.18 21.54
C VAL A 65 31.56 11.30 20.68
N VAL A 66 32.22 12.46 20.59
CA VAL A 66 31.77 13.58 19.74
C VAL A 66 31.76 13.17 18.26
N GLY A 67 32.78 12.43 17.79
CA GLY A 67 32.85 11.93 16.42
C GLY A 67 31.71 10.93 16.11
N LEU A 68 31.48 9.97 17.00
CA LEU A 68 30.40 9.01 16.85
C LEU A 68 29.01 9.67 16.97
N MET A 69 28.87 10.70 17.80
CA MET A 69 27.62 11.44 17.95
C MET A 69 27.29 12.25 16.68
N SER A 70 28.27 12.82 16.01
CA SER A 70 28.05 13.48 14.72
C SER A 70 27.67 12.48 13.63
N LEU A 71 28.26 11.27 13.63
CA LEU A 71 27.85 10.18 12.74
C LEU A 71 26.43 9.69 13.04
N LEU A 72 26.06 9.57 14.31
CA LEU A 72 24.72 9.17 14.74
C LEU A 72 23.67 10.18 14.25
N LEU A 73 23.93 11.48 14.44
CA LEU A 73 23.03 12.55 13.99
C LEU A 73 22.93 12.63 12.46
N ALA A 74 23.99 12.27 11.73
CA ALA A 74 23.98 12.21 10.26
C ALA A 74 23.12 11.04 9.72
N ARG A 75 22.59 10.15 10.57
CA ARG A 75 21.74 8.99 10.26
C ARG A 75 22.30 8.17 9.09
N PRO A 76 23.32 7.35 9.31
CA PRO A 76 23.84 6.46 8.27
C PRO A 76 22.78 5.41 7.89
N GLN A 77 22.43 5.35 6.61
CA GLN A 77 21.45 4.44 6.05
C GLN A 77 22.14 3.41 5.16
N PHE A 78 21.89 2.13 5.42
CA PHE A 78 22.43 1.02 4.65
C PHE A 78 21.32 0.27 3.94
N GLY A 79 21.39 0.20 2.60
CA GLY A 79 20.50 -0.62 1.77
C GLY A 79 19.06 -0.12 1.73
N SER A 80 18.34 -0.48 0.70
CA SER A 80 16.87 -0.44 0.67
C SER A 80 16.37 -1.82 1.05
N LYS A 81 15.59 -1.96 2.09
CA LYS A 81 14.76 -3.14 2.27
C LYS A 81 13.63 -3.04 1.25
N LEU A 82 13.66 -3.92 0.27
CA LEU A 82 12.48 -4.23 -0.52
C LEU A 82 11.59 -5.09 0.38
N GLU A 83 10.59 -4.48 0.98
CA GLU A 83 9.55 -5.24 1.65
C GLU A 83 8.50 -5.58 0.61
N THR A 84 8.44 -6.85 0.22
CA THR A 84 7.42 -7.38 -0.68
C THR A 84 6.12 -7.47 0.11
N VAL A 85 5.28 -6.44 0.02
CA VAL A 85 3.93 -6.52 0.59
C VAL A 85 3.07 -7.34 -0.38
N LYS A 86 2.82 -8.58 -0.01
CA LYS A 86 1.90 -9.46 -0.73
C LYS A 86 0.48 -8.97 -0.52
N ARG A 87 -0.08 -8.25 -1.48
CA ARG A 87 -1.50 -7.92 -1.53
C ARG A 87 -2.21 -8.99 -2.35
N LYS A 88 -3.20 -9.63 -1.75
CA LYS A 88 -4.10 -10.55 -2.44
C LYS A 88 -5.30 -9.78 -2.96
N GLY A 89 -5.66 -9.96 -4.22
CA GLY A 89 -6.80 -9.27 -4.81
C GLY A 89 -7.29 -9.94 -6.09
N VAL A 90 -8.51 -9.60 -6.49
CA VAL A 90 -9.16 -10.06 -7.73
C VAL A 90 -9.41 -8.85 -8.62
N GLU A 91 -9.32 -9.02 -9.94
CA GLU A 91 -9.77 -8.02 -10.90
C GLU A 91 -11.23 -8.29 -11.24
N VAL A 92 -12.10 -7.33 -10.93
CA VAL A 92 -13.54 -7.40 -11.15
C VAL A 92 -13.94 -6.38 -12.21
N ILE A 93 -14.47 -6.80 -13.34
CA ILE A 93 -15.10 -5.90 -14.31
C ILE A 93 -16.61 -6.02 -14.18
N ILE A 94 -17.26 -4.90 -13.88
CA ILE A 94 -18.71 -4.81 -13.79
C ILE A 94 -19.23 -4.34 -15.16
N ALA A 95 -19.96 -5.20 -15.84
CA ALA A 95 -20.65 -4.88 -17.10
C ALA A 95 -22.12 -4.57 -16.81
N LEU A 96 -22.48 -3.28 -16.88
CA LEU A 96 -23.80 -2.78 -16.54
C LEU A 96 -24.61 -2.49 -17.81
N ASP A 97 -25.74 -3.13 -17.93
CA ASP A 97 -26.76 -2.84 -18.94
C ASP A 97 -27.40 -1.48 -18.65
N ILE A 98 -27.38 -0.59 -19.64
CA ILE A 98 -28.03 0.73 -19.57
C ILE A 98 -29.06 0.92 -20.68
N SER A 99 -29.54 -0.16 -21.27
CA SER A 99 -30.62 -0.12 -22.26
C SER A 99 -31.91 0.46 -21.68
N ASN A 100 -32.83 0.87 -22.53
CA ASN A 100 -34.06 1.48 -22.10
C ASN A 100 -34.93 0.56 -21.23
N SER A 101 -34.84 -0.77 -21.37
CA SER A 101 -35.53 -1.75 -20.55
C SER A 101 -35.14 -1.65 -19.07
N MET A 102 -33.91 -1.19 -18.78
CA MET A 102 -33.45 -0.98 -17.41
C MET A 102 -34.08 0.21 -16.68
N LEU A 103 -34.92 1.01 -17.39
CA LEU A 103 -35.74 2.04 -16.77
C LEU A 103 -37.06 1.48 -16.17
N ALA A 104 -37.42 0.21 -16.46
CA ALA A 104 -38.59 -0.44 -15.90
C ALA A 104 -38.57 -0.43 -14.36
N GLN A 105 -39.74 -0.32 -13.73
CA GLN A 105 -39.95 -0.12 -12.29
C GLN A 105 -40.56 -1.33 -11.57
N ASP A 106 -40.41 -2.50 -12.15
CA ASP A 106 -40.78 -3.78 -11.50
C ASP A 106 -39.87 -4.09 -10.30
N VAL A 107 -38.66 -3.49 -10.28
CA VAL A 107 -37.75 -3.48 -9.14
C VAL A 107 -37.54 -2.02 -8.72
N GLN A 108 -37.83 -1.69 -7.45
CA GLN A 108 -37.83 -0.32 -6.96
C GLN A 108 -36.42 0.22 -6.72
N PRO A 109 -36.12 1.49 -7.08
CA PRO A 109 -36.97 2.47 -7.76
C PRO A 109 -37.08 2.27 -9.28
N SER A 110 -36.03 1.72 -9.91
CA SER A 110 -35.98 1.16 -11.27
C SER A 110 -34.89 0.10 -11.31
N ARG A 111 -34.85 -0.74 -12.37
CA ARG A 111 -33.80 -1.77 -12.54
C ARG A 111 -32.40 -1.12 -12.52
N LEU A 112 -32.17 -0.04 -13.28
CA LEU A 112 -30.92 0.68 -13.33
C LEU A 112 -30.54 1.25 -11.97
N ALA A 113 -31.45 1.95 -11.29
CA ALA A 113 -31.16 2.54 -9.99
C ALA A 113 -30.85 1.46 -8.93
N LYS A 114 -31.53 0.32 -8.98
CA LYS A 114 -31.23 -0.83 -8.11
C LYS A 114 -29.88 -1.44 -8.43
N ALA A 115 -29.53 -1.60 -9.72
CA ALA A 115 -28.22 -2.08 -10.16
C ALA A 115 -27.09 -1.17 -9.66
N LYS A 116 -27.22 0.16 -9.83
CA LYS A 116 -26.26 1.14 -9.32
C LYS A 116 -26.04 1.02 -7.80
N ARG A 117 -27.12 0.89 -7.02
CA ARG A 117 -27.02 0.68 -5.57
C ARG A 117 -26.30 -0.61 -5.21
N LEU A 118 -26.58 -1.70 -5.92
CA LEU A 118 -25.92 -2.98 -5.71
C LEU A 118 -24.42 -2.90 -6.03
N ILE A 119 -24.06 -2.25 -7.13
CA ILE A 119 -22.65 -2.01 -7.50
C ILE A 119 -21.96 -1.18 -6.43
N ALA A 120 -22.54 -0.07 -5.97
CA ALA A 120 -21.97 0.76 -4.92
C ALA A 120 -21.70 -0.05 -3.64
N GLN A 121 -22.66 -0.88 -3.21
CA GLN A 121 -22.50 -1.77 -2.06
C GLN A 121 -21.46 -2.87 -2.28
N LEU A 122 -21.27 -3.34 -3.51
CA LEU A 122 -20.21 -4.30 -3.84
C LEU A 122 -18.84 -3.64 -3.73
N VAL A 123 -18.68 -2.45 -4.33
CA VAL A 123 -17.44 -1.66 -4.28
C VAL A 123 -17.08 -1.28 -2.84
N ASP A 124 -18.07 -0.97 -1.98
CA ASP A 124 -17.84 -0.69 -0.55
C ASP A 124 -17.23 -1.84 0.25
N LYS A 125 -17.40 -3.08 -0.22
CA LYS A 125 -16.86 -4.27 0.42
C LYS A 125 -15.51 -4.72 -0.13
N MET A 126 -15.04 -4.09 -1.20
CA MET A 126 -13.75 -4.37 -1.78
C MET A 126 -12.64 -3.72 -0.95
N GLU A 127 -11.63 -4.49 -0.55
CA GLU A 127 -10.50 -3.96 0.24
C GLU A 127 -9.19 -3.94 -0.57
N ASN A 128 -8.92 -5.02 -1.32
CA ASN A 128 -7.68 -5.19 -2.08
C ASN A 128 -7.93 -5.54 -3.55
N ASP A 129 -9.19 -5.59 -3.97
CA ASP A 129 -9.57 -5.93 -5.33
C ASP A 129 -9.47 -4.70 -6.24
N LYS A 130 -9.33 -4.94 -7.53
CA LYS A 130 -9.41 -3.87 -8.53
C LYS A 130 -10.75 -3.94 -9.23
N VAL A 131 -11.34 -2.79 -9.51
CA VAL A 131 -12.63 -2.69 -10.17
C VAL A 131 -12.49 -1.93 -11.50
N GLY A 132 -13.11 -2.45 -12.53
CA GLY A 132 -13.34 -1.76 -13.80
C GLY A 132 -14.83 -1.71 -14.11
N MET A 133 -15.27 -0.81 -14.97
CA MET A 133 -16.68 -0.64 -15.29
C MET A 133 -16.89 -0.50 -16.80
N ILE A 134 -17.78 -1.32 -17.32
CA ILE A 134 -18.23 -1.29 -18.72
C ILE A 134 -19.73 -1.01 -18.70
N VAL A 135 -20.18 -0.10 -19.54
CA VAL A 135 -21.60 0.13 -19.79
C VAL A 135 -21.95 -0.38 -21.19
N PHE A 136 -23.12 -0.95 -21.35
CA PHE A 136 -23.55 -1.45 -22.64
C PHE A 136 -25.06 -1.30 -22.86
N ALA A 137 -25.42 -1.16 -24.11
CA ALA A 137 -26.76 -1.25 -24.67
C ALA A 137 -26.62 -1.89 -26.07
N GLY A 138 -26.92 -1.22 -27.16
CA GLY A 138 -26.63 -1.69 -28.53
C GLY A 138 -25.13 -1.73 -28.89
N ASP A 139 -24.28 -1.10 -28.10
CA ASP A 139 -22.81 -1.15 -28.15
C ASP A 139 -22.26 -1.22 -26.72
N ALA A 140 -20.96 -1.52 -26.57
CA ALA A 140 -20.30 -1.60 -25.25
C ALA A 140 -19.10 -0.63 -25.17
N PHE A 141 -18.98 0.09 -24.04
CA PHE A 141 -17.93 1.08 -23.79
C PHE A 141 -17.32 0.93 -22.41
N THR A 142 -16.02 1.18 -22.29
CA THR A 142 -15.33 1.23 -21.01
C THR A 142 -15.62 2.57 -20.34
N GLN A 143 -16.39 2.54 -19.25
CA GLN A 143 -16.69 3.72 -18.44
C GLN A 143 -15.57 4.01 -17.43
N LEU A 144 -14.96 2.96 -16.89
CA LEU A 144 -13.82 3.06 -15.98
C LEU A 144 -12.85 1.91 -16.26
N PRO A 145 -11.59 2.20 -16.62
CA PRO A 145 -10.53 1.20 -16.66
C PRO A 145 -10.29 0.57 -15.29
N ILE A 146 -9.68 -0.62 -15.24
CA ILE A 146 -9.38 -1.32 -13.99
C ILE A 146 -8.52 -0.44 -13.07
N THR A 147 -9.01 -0.17 -11.86
CA THR A 147 -8.37 0.66 -10.85
C THR A 147 -8.63 0.13 -9.44
N SER A 148 -7.81 0.53 -8.48
CA SER A 148 -8.05 0.36 -7.04
C SER A 148 -8.65 1.61 -6.39
N ASP A 149 -8.95 2.66 -7.16
CA ASP A 149 -9.59 3.89 -6.67
C ASP A 149 -11.11 3.72 -6.63
N TYR A 150 -11.61 3.29 -5.47
CA TYR A 150 -13.05 3.07 -5.25
C TYR A 150 -13.86 4.38 -5.18
N ILE A 151 -13.21 5.51 -4.88
CA ILE A 151 -13.89 6.82 -4.85
C ILE A 151 -14.23 7.21 -6.28
N SER A 152 -13.25 7.15 -7.17
CA SER A 152 -13.48 7.39 -8.61
C SER A 152 -14.50 6.39 -9.18
N ALA A 153 -14.44 5.12 -8.80
CA ALA A 153 -15.39 4.10 -9.26
C ALA A 153 -16.84 4.47 -8.93
N LYS A 154 -17.11 4.96 -7.71
CA LYS A 154 -18.46 5.42 -7.32
C LYS A 154 -18.86 6.69 -8.05
N MET A 155 -17.96 7.64 -8.24
CA MET A 155 -18.23 8.87 -8.98
C MET A 155 -18.63 8.58 -10.44
N PHE A 156 -17.90 7.68 -11.12
CA PHE A 156 -18.23 7.25 -12.48
C PHE A 156 -19.56 6.46 -12.52
N LEU A 157 -19.84 5.63 -11.51
CA LEU A 157 -21.10 4.91 -11.39
C LEU A 157 -22.29 5.88 -11.28
N ASP A 158 -22.18 6.93 -10.49
CA ASP A 158 -23.24 7.92 -10.31
C ASP A 158 -23.55 8.69 -11.59
N ALA A 159 -22.54 8.93 -12.44
CA ALA A 159 -22.68 9.61 -13.72
C ALA A 159 -23.35 8.75 -14.82
N ILE A 160 -23.49 7.42 -14.61
CA ILE A 160 -24.10 6.54 -15.61
C ILE A 160 -25.59 6.87 -15.77
N ASN A 161 -26.00 7.04 -17.02
CA ASN A 161 -27.38 7.18 -17.44
C ASN A 161 -27.60 6.50 -18.82
N PRO A 162 -28.85 6.18 -19.21
CA PRO A 162 -29.13 5.51 -20.49
C PRO A 162 -28.74 6.32 -21.73
N GLU A 163 -28.59 7.63 -21.61
CA GLU A 163 -28.27 8.54 -22.71
C GLU A 163 -26.81 8.46 -23.16
N LEU A 164 -25.95 7.82 -22.33
CA LEU A 164 -24.53 7.62 -22.68
C LEU A 164 -24.35 6.78 -23.95
N ILE A 165 -25.32 5.93 -24.30
CA ILE A 165 -25.28 5.10 -25.49
C ILE A 165 -26.50 5.43 -26.36
N THR A 166 -26.23 6.00 -27.53
CA THR A 166 -27.29 6.40 -28.49
C THR A 166 -27.89 5.20 -29.21
N LYS A 167 -27.11 4.16 -29.49
CA LYS A 167 -27.56 2.93 -30.10
C LYS A 167 -28.26 2.06 -29.05
N GLN A 168 -29.60 2.00 -29.16
CA GLN A 168 -30.38 1.15 -28.27
C GLN A 168 -30.36 -0.31 -28.73
N GLY A 169 -30.57 -1.22 -27.79
CA GLY A 169 -30.44 -2.66 -27.95
C GLY A 169 -29.71 -3.25 -26.78
N THR A 170 -29.30 -4.52 -26.86
CA THR A 170 -28.58 -5.19 -25.77
C THR A 170 -27.55 -6.13 -26.39
N ALA A 171 -26.28 -5.69 -26.41
CA ALA A 171 -25.15 -6.38 -27.01
C ALA A 171 -24.29 -7.05 -25.91
N ILE A 172 -24.85 -8.07 -25.22
CA ILE A 172 -24.16 -8.76 -24.10
C ILE A 172 -22.84 -9.38 -24.55
N GLY A 173 -22.82 -10.00 -25.73
CA GLY A 173 -21.59 -10.59 -26.29
C GLY A 173 -20.47 -9.57 -26.44
N ALA A 174 -20.78 -8.36 -26.95
CA ALA A 174 -19.83 -7.28 -27.09
C ALA A 174 -19.29 -6.80 -25.74
N ALA A 175 -20.16 -6.70 -24.72
CA ALA A 175 -19.76 -6.31 -23.37
C ALA A 175 -18.78 -7.32 -22.73
N ILE A 176 -19.04 -8.62 -22.87
CA ILE A 176 -18.13 -9.68 -22.37
C ILE A 176 -16.82 -9.68 -23.15
N GLN A 177 -16.84 -9.51 -24.47
CA GLN A 177 -15.63 -9.44 -25.29
C GLN A 177 -14.77 -8.22 -24.95
N LEU A 178 -15.39 -7.07 -24.69
CA LEU A 178 -14.71 -5.86 -24.24
C LEU A 178 -14.09 -6.09 -22.85
N ALA A 179 -14.80 -6.71 -21.94
CA ALA A 179 -14.29 -7.09 -20.62
C ALA A 179 -13.05 -8.00 -20.74
N ASN A 180 -13.11 -9.02 -21.59
CA ASN A 180 -11.99 -9.96 -21.82
C ASN A 180 -10.71 -9.26 -22.32
N LYS A 181 -10.83 -8.11 -22.98
CA LYS A 181 -9.70 -7.31 -23.48
C LYS A 181 -9.23 -6.26 -22.46
N SER A 182 -10.03 -5.97 -21.46
CA SER A 182 -9.79 -4.87 -20.50
C SER A 182 -9.05 -5.33 -19.23
N PHE A 183 -8.91 -6.64 -19.01
CA PHE A 183 -8.12 -7.18 -17.89
C PHE A 183 -6.63 -6.91 -18.08
N THR A 184 -5.91 -6.77 -16.96
CA THR A 184 -4.45 -6.60 -17.01
C THR A 184 -3.76 -7.89 -17.46
N PRO A 185 -2.58 -7.83 -18.13
CA PRO A 185 -1.87 -9.03 -18.54
C PRO A 185 -1.20 -9.80 -17.39
N GLN A 186 -1.46 -9.43 -16.13
CA GLN A 186 -0.83 -10.02 -14.95
C GLN A 186 -1.27 -11.48 -14.76
N GLU A 187 -0.33 -12.41 -14.72
CA GLU A 187 -0.62 -13.82 -14.47
C GLU A 187 -0.91 -14.11 -13.00
N GLY A 188 -1.74 -15.13 -12.73
CA GLY A 188 -2.07 -15.59 -11.39
C GLY A 188 -3.10 -14.72 -10.63
N VAL A 189 -3.63 -13.66 -11.23
CA VAL A 189 -4.69 -12.81 -10.65
C VAL A 189 -6.06 -13.41 -10.98
N GLY A 190 -6.92 -13.59 -9.99
CA GLY A 190 -8.31 -13.96 -10.19
C GLY A 190 -9.03 -12.89 -11.01
N ARG A 191 -9.80 -13.31 -12.03
CA ARG A 191 -10.51 -12.39 -12.93
C ARG A 191 -11.96 -12.77 -13.02
N THR A 192 -12.85 -11.79 -12.87
CA THR A 192 -14.28 -12.02 -13.02
C THR A 192 -14.99 -10.85 -13.70
N VAL A 193 -15.96 -11.21 -14.53
CA VAL A 193 -16.94 -10.26 -15.05
C VAL A 193 -18.22 -10.43 -14.25
N VAL A 194 -18.78 -9.33 -13.74
CA VAL A 194 -20.10 -9.28 -13.12
C VAL A 194 -21.03 -8.58 -14.10
N LEU A 195 -21.77 -9.37 -14.83
CA LEU A 195 -22.76 -8.89 -15.82
C LEU A 195 -24.08 -8.61 -15.11
N ILE A 196 -24.61 -7.38 -15.27
CA ILE A 196 -25.92 -6.96 -14.70
C ILE A 196 -26.82 -6.58 -15.85
N THR A 197 -27.88 -7.34 -16.08
CA THR A 197 -28.79 -7.20 -17.23
C THR A 197 -30.15 -7.79 -16.92
N ASP A 198 -31.17 -7.43 -17.71
CA ASP A 198 -32.46 -8.13 -17.72
C ASP A 198 -32.48 -9.33 -18.69
N GLY A 199 -31.41 -9.55 -19.39
CA GLY A 199 -31.26 -10.71 -20.26
C GLY A 199 -31.98 -10.61 -21.61
N GLU A 200 -32.49 -9.47 -22.01
CA GLU A 200 -32.98 -9.24 -23.38
C GLU A 200 -31.78 -9.09 -24.32
N ASN A 201 -31.37 -10.17 -24.99
CA ASN A 201 -30.25 -10.15 -25.91
C ASN A 201 -30.71 -10.03 -27.36
N HIS A 202 -30.41 -8.92 -28.00
CA HIS A 202 -30.88 -8.62 -29.35
C HIS A 202 -29.84 -8.94 -30.46
N GLU A 203 -28.57 -9.10 -30.11
CA GLU A 203 -27.47 -9.26 -31.09
C GLU A 203 -26.85 -10.67 -31.11
N GLY A 204 -27.22 -11.58 -30.17
CA GLY A 204 -26.61 -12.93 -30.08
C GLY A 204 -25.16 -12.94 -29.59
N GLY A 205 -24.48 -14.09 -29.68
CA GLY A 205 -23.06 -14.23 -29.36
C GLY A 205 -22.69 -14.15 -27.87
N ALA A 206 -23.66 -14.09 -26.96
CA ALA A 206 -23.39 -13.95 -25.51
C ALA A 206 -22.76 -15.21 -24.91
N ASN A 207 -23.26 -16.40 -25.28
CA ASN A 207 -22.76 -17.67 -24.81
C ASN A 207 -21.34 -17.93 -25.30
N GLU A 208 -21.07 -17.67 -26.57
CA GLU A 208 -19.76 -17.84 -27.21
C GLU A 208 -18.73 -16.93 -26.55
N ALA A 209 -19.10 -15.68 -26.28
CA ALA A 209 -18.22 -14.72 -25.58
C ALA A 209 -17.91 -15.17 -24.13
N ALA A 210 -18.91 -15.74 -23.42
CA ALA A 210 -18.74 -16.25 -22.09
C ALA A 210 -17.85 -17.52 -22.06
N GLU A 211 -18.01 -18.42 -23.04
CA GLU A 211 -17.14 -19.59 -23.19
C GLU A 211 -15.69 -19.19 -23.50
N GLU A 212 -15.48 -18.16 -24.35
CA GLU A 212 -14.16 -17.63 -24.62
C GLU A 212 -13.51 -17.04 -23.34
N ALA A 213 -14.30 -16.33 -22.53
CA ALA A 213 -13.85 -15.82 -21.24
C ALA A 213 -13.42 -16.97 -20.31
N ALA A 214 -14.26 -18.00 -20.19
CA ALA A 214 -13.97 -19.17 -19.36
C ALA A 214 -12.69 -19.90 -19.79
N LYS A 215 -12.42 -20.04 -21.10
CA LYS A 215 -11.17 -20.60 -21.65
C LYS A 215 -9.94 -19.79 -21.25
N LYS A 216 -10.08 -18.50 -21.01
CA LYS A 216 -9.02 -17.58 -20.53
C LYS A 216 -8.93 -17.53 -19.00
N GLY A 217 -9.70 -18.35 -18.28
CA GLY A 217 -9.74 -18.36 -16.81
C GLY A 217 -10.51 -17.18 -16.20
N ILE A 218 -11.35 -16.52 -16.99
CA ILE A 218 -12.20 -15.41 -16.56
C ILE A 218 -13.58 -15.95 -16.25
N GLN A 219 -14.07 -15.76 -15.02
CA GLN A 219 -15.39 -16.19 -14.60
C GLN A 219 -16.44 -15.14 -14.97
N VAL A 220 -17.57 -15.53 -15.54
CA VAL A 220 -18.67 -14.63 -15.88
C VAL A 220 -19.86 -14.90 -14.96
N ASN A 221 -20.06 -14.04 -13.97
CA ASN A 221 -21.17 -14.09 -13.05
C ASN A 221 -22.30 -13.17 -13.55
N VAL A 222 -23.54 -13.62 -13.53
CA VAL A 222 -24.67 -12.90 -14.08
C VAL A 222 -25.69 -12.56 -13.00
N LEU A 223 -26.00 -11.29 -12.88
CA LEU A 223 -27.04 -10.75 -12.04
C LEU A 223 -28.22 -10.34 -12.91
N GLY A 224 -29.26 -11.19 -12.91
CA GLY A 224 -30.51 -10.91 -13.62
C GLY A 224 -31.38 -9.95 -12.84
N ILE A 225 -31.78 -8.83 -13.44
CA ILE A 225 -32.57 -7.82 -12.77
C ILE A 225 -33.90 -7.58 -13.51
N GLY A 226 -35.00 -7.68 -12.77
CA GLY A 226 -36.38 -7.55 -13.29
C GLY A 226 -37.32 -8.66 -12.87
N SER A 227 -38.56 -8.54 -13.30
CA SER A 227 -39.60 -9.58 -13.14
C SER A 227 -39.79 -10.38 -14.43
N PRO A 228 -39.92 -11.72 -14.36
CA PRO A 228 -40.34 -12.52 -15.49
C PRO A 228 -41.76 -12.18 -16.00
N ASP A 229 -42.62 -11.62 -15.13
CA ASP A 229 -44.00 -11.23 -15.50
C ASP A 229 -44.02 -10.03 -16.44
N GLY A 230 -42.92 -9.30 -16.53
CA GLY A 230 -42.78 -8.11 -17.34
C GLY A 230 -43.31 -6.83 -16.70
N ALA A 231 -42.76 -5.69 -17.20
CA ALA A 231 -43.19 -4.36 -16.79
C ALA A 231 -43.09 -3.37 -17.95
N PRO A 232 -43.94 -2.34 -18.01
CA PRO A 232 -43.85 -1.31 -19.01
C PRO A 232 -42.66 -0.38 -18.76
N ILE A 233 -42.08 0.16 -19.83
CA ILE A 233 -40.94 1.09 -19.74
C ILE A 233 -41.47 2.51 -19.60
N PRO A 234 -41.25 3.23 -18.49
CA PRO A 234 -41.74 4.59 -18.30
C PRO A 234 -40.95 5.58 -19.17
N ILE A 235 -41.58 6.67 -19.53
CA ILE A 235 -40.94 7.85 -20.12
C ILE A 235 -40.62 8.82 -18.99
N GLU A 236 -39.35 9.13 -18.82
CA GLU A 236 -38.88 9.98 -17.72
C GLU A 236 -39.56 11.36 -17.74
N GLY A 237 -40.00 11.85 -16.58
CA GLY A 237 -40.69 13.14 -16.44
C GLY A 237 -42.15 13.14 -16.87
N THR A 238 -42.71 11.99 -17.25
CA THR A 238 -44.14 11.86 -17.64
C THR A 238 -44.83 10.70 -16.91
N ASN A 239 -46.16 10.64 -16.94
CA ASN A 239 -46.93 9.48 -16.45
C ASN A 239 -47.27 8.50 -17.61
N ASP A 240 -46.52 8.54 -18.72
CA ASP A 240 -46.76 7.68 -19.89
C ASP A 240 -45.65 6.65 -20.07
N TYR A 241 -45.91 5.65 -20.90
CA TYR A 241 -45.01 4.53 -21.18
C TYR A 241 -44.54 4.57 -22.65
N ARG A 242 -43.35 4.02 -22.88
CA ARG A 242 -42.84 3.86 -24.25
C ARG A 242 -43.76 2.96 -25.07
N ARG A 243 -43.94 3.34 -26.33
CA ARG A 243 -44.80 2.63 -27.27
C ARG A 243 -44.01 2.16 -28.48
N ASP A 244 -44.45 1.05 -29.05
CA ASP A 244 -43.93 0.55 -30.31
C ASP A 244 -44.43 1.39 -31.52
N ARG A 245 -43.98 1.04 -32.71
CA ARG A 245 -44.46 1.71 -33.94
C ARG A 245 -45.95 1.56 -34.22
N SER A 246 -46.60 0.58 -33.59
CA SER A 246 -48.00 0.29 -33.69
C SER A 246 -48.84 0.98 -32.61
N GLY A 247 -48.21 1.73 -31.71
CA GLY A 247 -48.83 2.42 -30.58
C GLY A 247 -49.06 1.58 -29.32
N ASN A 248 -48.63 0.31 -29.29
CA ASN A 248 -48.76 -0.55 -28.11
C ASN A 248 -47.67 -0.22 -27.10
N VAL A 249 -47.99 -0.33 -25.79
CA VAL A 249 -47.03 -0.16 -24.71
C VAL A 249 -45.99 -1.28 -24.79
N ILE A 250 -44.69 -0.87 -24.77
CA ILE A 250 -43.60 -1.82 -24.74
C ILE A 250 -43.45 -2.38 -23.34
N VAL A 251 -43.57 -3.70 -23.20
CA VAL A 251 -43.36 -4.45 -21.97
C VAL A 251 -42.05 -5.23 -22.07
N THR A 252 -41.17 -5.06 -21.08
CA THR A 252 -39.88 -5.77 -20.97
C THR A 252 -39.95 -6.76 -19.83
N SER A 253 -39.33 -7.94 -19.98
CA SER A 253 -39.33 -8.98 -18.95
C SER A 253 -37.91 -9.54 -18.74
N LEU A 254 -37.63 -10.05 -17.54
CA LEU A 254 -36.38 -10.73 -17.27
C LEU A 254 -36.28 -12.08 -18.00
N ASN A 255 -35.32 -12.24 -18.84
CA ASN A 255 -34.99 -13.52 -19.49
C ASN A 255 -34.02 -14.33 -18.63
N GLU A 256 -34.54 -15.00 -17.60
CA GLU A 256 -33.73 -15.83 -16.69
C GLU A 256 -33.00 -16.97 -17.41
N GLY A 257 -33.64 -17.58 -18.41
CA GLY A 257 -33.07 -18.70 -19.15
C GLY A 257 -31.77 -18.32 -19.86
N MET A 258 -31.76 -17.17 -20.52
CA MET A 258 -30.56 -16.65 -21.17
C MET A 258 -29.47 -16.28 -20.14
N CYS A 259 -29.83 -15.58 -19.08
CA CYS A 259 -28.90 -15.24 -18.01
C CYS A 259 -28.22 -16.47 -17.40
N GLN A 260 -28.96 -17.55 -17.17
CA GLN A 260 -28.46 -18.82 -16.66
C GLN A 260 -27.51 -19.49 -17.65
N GLN A 261 -27.83 -19.47 -18.95
CA GLN A 261 -27.00 -20.03 -20.00
C GLN A 261 -25.64 -19.31 -20.07
N VAL A 262 -25.64 -17.97 -20.06
CA VAL A 262 -24.42 -17.15 -20.09
C VAL A 262 -23.56 -17.41 -18.85
N ALA A 263 -24.17 -17.43 -17.65
CA ALA A 263 -23.45 -17.73 -16.41
C ALA A 263 -22.82 -19.12 -16.44
N LYS A 264 -23.54 -20.13 -16.92
CA LYS A 264 -23.04 -21.50 -17.07
C LYS A 264 -21.90 -21.57 -18.09
N ALA A 265 -22.03 -20.94 -19.24
CA ALA A 265 -21.00 -20.88 -20.28
C ALA A 265 -19.72 -20.20 -19.75
N GLY A 266 -19.86 -19.18 -18.90
CA GLY A 266 -18.77 -18.46 -18.26
C GLY A 266 -18.22 -19.07 -16.96
N ASN A 267 -18.57 -20.32 -16.61
CA ASN A 267 -18.19 -20.97 -15.35
C ASN A 267 -18.52 -20.14 -14.10
N GLY A 268 -19.55 -19.30 -14.19
CA GLY A 268 -19.99 -18.42 -13.10
C GLY A 268 -21.30 -18.84 -12.47
N ILE A 269 -21.85 -17.95 -11.66
CA ILE A 269 -23.16 -18.11 -11.03
C ILE A 269 -24.18 -17.15 -11.62
N TYR A 270 -25.43 -17.59 -11.68
CA TYR A 270 -26.57 -16.73 -11.92
C TYR A 270 -27.27 -16.42 -10.60
N VAL A 271 -27.58 -15.16 -10.37
CA VAL A 271 -28.40 -14.73 -9.22
C VAL A 271 -29.43 -13.71 -9.66
N ARG A 272 -30.68 -13.92 -9.29
CA ARG A 272 -31.74 -12.95 -9.51
C ARG A 272 -31.64 -11.83 -8.47
N VAL A 273 -31.66 -10.58 -8.93
CA VAL A 273 -31.69 -9.40 -8.06
C VAL A 273 -33.11 -9.11 -7.66
N ASP A 274 -33.42 -9.32 -6.40
CA ASP A 274 -34.65 -8.95 -5.75
C ASP A 274 -34.46 -7.76 -4.79
N ASN A 275 -35.46 -7.49 -3.96
CA ASN A 275 -35.37 -6.44 -2.94
C ASN A 275 -34.52 -6.83 -1.71
N SER A 276 -34.07 -8.08 -1.62
CA SER A 276 -33.21 -8.58 -0.56
C SER A 276 -31.73 -8.29 -0.87
N ASN A 277 -30.83 -8.55 0.10
CA ASN A 277 -29.39 -8.47 -0.10
C ASN A 277 -28.77 -9.81 -0.53
N THR A 278 -29.57 -10.75 -1.01
CA THR A 278 -29.14 -12.11 -1.37
C THR A 278 -28.16 -12.08 -2.54
N ALA A 279 -28.47 -11.30 -3.58
CA ALA A 279 -27.63 -11.16 -4.76
C ALA A 279 -26.23 -10.60 -4.41
N GLN A 280 -26.16 -9.56 -3.58
CA GLN A 280 -24.92 -9.00 -3.13
C GLN A 280 -24.06 -10.03 -2.35
N LYS A 281 -24.68 -10.74 -1.39
CA LYS A 281 -23.98 -11.75 -0.60
C LYS A 281 -23.42 -12.88 -1.49
N ALA A 282 -24.21 -13.37 -2.44
CA ALA A 282 -23.82 -14.45 -3.33
C ALA A 282 -22.63 -14.04 -4.23
N ILE A 283 -22.67 -12.85 -4.81
CA ILE A 283 -21.57 -12.33 -5.64
C ILE A 283 -20.30 -12.08 -4.82
N THR A 284 -20.43 -11.46 -3.64
CA THR A 284 -19.26 -11.27 -2.75
C THR A 284 -18.63 -12.61 -2.41
N GLN A 285 -19.43 -13.62 -2.05
CA GLN A 285 -18.90 -14.97 -1.77
C GLN A 285 -18.26 -15.64 -2.98
N ALA A 286 -18.80 -15.42 -4.20
CA ALA A 286 -18.19 -15.94 -5.43
C ALA A 286 -16.83 -15.30 -5.69
N ILE A 287 -16.69 -13.98 -5.52
CA ILE A 287 -15.42 -13.26 -5.66
C ILE A 287 -14.42 -13.72 -4.60
N ASP A 288 -14.83 -13.86 -3.34
CA ASP A 288 -13.97 -14.29 -2.23
C ASP A 288 -13.42 -15.72 -2.41
N LYS A 289 -14.18 -16.59 -3.10
CA LYS A 289 -13.73 -17.96 -3.42
C LYS A 289 -12.72 -18.03 -4.56
N MET A 290 -12.57 -16.97 -5.33
CA MET A 290 -11.61 -16.95 -6.42
C MET A 290 -10.18 -16.97 -5.87
N ALA A 291 -9.28 -17.55 -6.65
CA ALA A 291 -7.87 -17.52 -6.31
C ALA A 291 -7.38 -16.08 -6.26
N LYS A 292 -7.05 -15.60 -5.07
CA LYS A 292 -6.46 -14.29 -4.86
C LYS A 292 -4.96 -14.39 -5.15
N ALA A 293 -4.50 -13.69 -6.15
CA ALA A 293 -3.09 -13.66 -6.50
C ALA A 293 -2.29 -12.82 -5.51
N ASP A 294 -1.07 -13.26 -5.26
CA ASP A 294 -0.10 -12.44 -4.56
C ASP A 294 0.36 -11.33 -5.51
N VAL A 295 -0.17 -10.15 -5.35
CA VAL A 295 0.33 -8.96 -6.06
C VAL A 295 1.58 -8.50 -5.33
N GLU A 296 2.75 -8.84 -5.88
CA GLU A 296 4.03 -8.30 -5.39
C GLU A 296 4.08 -6.80 -5.72
N THR A 297 3.66 -5.98 -4.79
CA THR A 297 3.93 -4.54 -4.87
C THR A 297 5.26 -4.28 -4.16
N GLN A 298 6.30 -3.97 -4.92
CA GLN A 298 7.55 -3.49 -4.36
C GLN A 298 7.31 -2.09 -3.79
N ILE A 299 7.05 -2.02 -2.50
CA ILE A 299 7.04 -0.75 -1.78
C ILE A 299 8.48 -0.52 -1.34
N TYR A 300 9.08 0.57 -1.81
CA TYR A 300 10.33 1.06 -1.25
C TYR A 300 10.02 1.53 0.17
N THR A 301 10.15 0.62 1.13
CA THR A 301 10.10 0.99 2.54
C THR A 301 11.39 1.66 2.95
N ASP A 302 11.27 2.51 3.94
CA ASP A 302 12.34 3.33 4.51
C ASP A 302 13.63 2.56 4.71
N PHE A 303 14.74 3.26 4.46
CA PHE A 303 16.10 2.73 4.62
C PHE A 303 16.31 2.21 6.03
N ASN A 304 17.07 1.10 6.16
CA ASN A 304 17.38 0.49 7.45
C ASN A 304 18.31 1.44 8.25
N GLU A 305 17.76 2.10 9.25
CA GLU A 305 18.51 3.00 10.12
C GLU A 305 19.35 2.19 11.12
N GLN A 306 20.65 2.40 11.10
CA GLN A 306 21.60 1.70 11.97
C GLN A 306 22.04 2.55 13.18
N PHE A 307 21.29 3.62 13.51
CA PHE A 307 21.65 4.53 14.59
C PHE A 307 21.70 3.84 15.97
N GLN A 308 20.92 2.79 16.18
CA GLN A 308 20.87 2.07 17.47
C GLN A 308 22.21 1.45 17.83
N ALA A 309 22.90 0.81 16.88
CA ALA A 309 24.20 0.21 17.12
C ALA A 309 25.24 1.27 17.53
N VAL A 310 25.25 2.41 16.82
CA VAL A 310 26.14 3.53 17.14
C VAL A 310 25.80 4.13 18.51
N ALA A 311 24.52 4.28 18.84
CA ALA A 311 24.07 4.77 20.14
C ALA A 311 24.56 3.90 21.31
N TRP A 312 24.50 2.58 21.17
CA TRP A 312 25.01 1.66 22.20
C TRP A 312 26.52 1.80 22.40
N VAL A 313 27.30 1.96 21.30
CA VAL A 313 28.75 2.18 21.42
C VAL A 313 29.05 3.48 22.15
N ILE A 314 28.32 4.57 21.84
CA ILE A 314 28.47 5.86 22.55
C ILE A 314 28.18 5.69 24.03
N LEU A 315 27.09 5.02 24.39
CA LEU A 315 26.71 4.79 25.78
C LEU A 315 27.79 4.04 26.54
N ILE A 316 28.36 2.98 25.94
CA ILE A 316 29.44 2.20 26.55
C ILE A 316 30.68 3.07 26.76
N LEU A 317 31.07 3.89 25.76
CA LEU A 317 32.22 4.79 25.87
C LEU A 317 32.04 5.82 26.99
N LEU A 318 30.84 6.39 27.13
CA LEU A 318 30.51 7.34 28.22
C LEU A 318 30.58 6.66 29.60
N LEU A 319 30.08 5.42 29.72
CA LEU A 319 30.21 4.67 30.97
C LEU A 319 31.68 4.38 31.31
N VAL A 320 32.49 4.01 30.34
CA VAL A 320 33.93 3.82 30.51
C VAL A 320 34.62 5.13 30.92
N GLU A 321 34.26 6.25 30.29
CA GLU A 321 34.79 7.58 30.64
C GLU A 321 34.45 7.95 32.09
N MET A 322 33.23 7.71 32.51
CA MET A 322 32.77 7.96 33.90
C MET A 322 33.51 7.09 34.93
N LEU A 323 33.86 5.85 34.57
CA LEU A 323 34.61 4.95 35.46
C LEU A 323 36.09 5.30 35.60
N ILE A 324 36.65 6.06 34.66
CA ILE A 324 38.04 6.53 34.70
C ILE A 324 38.13 7.73 35.67
N LEU A 325 38.45 7.44 36.92
CA LEU A 325 38.70 8.47 37.95
C LEU A 325 40.03 9.18 37.70
N GLU A 326 40.09 10.51 37.88
CA GLU A 326 41.31 11.29 37.74
C GLU A 326 42.37 10.93 38.79
N LYS A 327 41.94 10.53 39.98
CA LYS A 327 42.79 10.06 41.07
C LYS A 327 43.08 8.57 40.95
N LYS A 328 44.31 8.15 41.32
CA LYS A 328 44.64 6.71 41.42
C LYS A 328 43.76 6.06 42.48
N ASN A 329 42.97 5.07 42.09
CA ASN A 329 42.05 4.39 42.97
C ASN A 329 42.85 3.52 43.96
N PRO A 330 42.74 3.72 45.30
CA PRO A 330 43.56 2.97 46.29
C PRO A 330 43.31 1.45 46.22
N ARG A 331 42.11 1.01 45.78
CA ARG A 331 41.75 -0.42 45.63
C ARG A 331 42.50 -1.15 44.50
N PHE A 332 43.04 -0.42 43.51
CA PHE A 332 43.76 -1.01 42.36
C PHE A 332 45.26 -0.72 42.42
N LYS A 333 45.82 -0.28 43.53
CA LYS A 333 47.21 0.07 43.71
C LYS A 333 48.16 -1.10 43.43
N ASN A 334 47.69 -2.35 43.53
CA ASN A 334 48.47 -3.59 43.39
C ASN A 334 48.27 -4.29 42.03
N VAL A 335 47.46 -3.75 41.14
CA VAL A 335 47.23 -4.31 39.78
C VAL A 335 48.15 -3.64 38.80
N HIS A 336 49.34 -4.23 38.56
CA HIS A 336 50.22 -3.85 37.45
C HIS A 336 49.74 -4.52 36.17
N LEU A 337 48.97 -3.83 35.35
CA LEU A 337 48.46 -4.33 34.06
C LEU A 337 49.56 -4.44 32.99
N PHE A 338 50.73 -3.85 33.22
CA PHE A 338 51.93 -4.00 32.36
C PHE A 338 53.12 -4.27 33.30
N GLY A 339 53.55 -5.52 33.36
CA GLY A 339 54.74 -5.93 34.09
C GLY A 339 55.98 -5.24 33.50
N ASN A 340 56.63 -4.43 34.29
CA ASN A 340 57.94 -3.88 33.95
C ASN A 340 58.97 -5.01 34.15
N THR A 341 59.29 -5.71 33.06
CA THR A 341 60.48 -6.61 33.02
C THR A 341 61.74 -5.76 32.94
N GLY A 342 62.11 -5.18 34.03
CA GLY A 342 63.39 -4.48 34.19
C GLY A 342 64.22 -5.18 35.23
N GLY A 343 65.18 -5.96 34.78
CA GLY A 343 65.98 -6.87 35.56
C GLY A 343 66.74 -6.25 36.71
N ASN A 344 66.80 -7.03 37.75
CA ASN A 344 67.90 -6.99 38.72
C ASN A 344 69.18 -7.49 38.05
N LYS A 345 70.22 -6.66 38.09
CA LYS A 345 71.59 -7.10 38.16
C LYS A 345 72.26 -6.31 39.28
N GLU A 346 72.64 -7.09 40.27
CA GLU A 346 73.62 -6.83 41.32
C GLU A 346 73.33 -5.68 42.27
#